data_ad6e00d49c1f5f2b1dde124b20e08af9
#
_entry.id   ad6e00d49c1f5f2b1dde124b20e08af9
#
_cell.length_a   1.000
_cell.length_b   1.000
_cell.length_c   1.000
_cell.angle_alpha   90.00
_cell.angle_beta   90.00
_cell.angle_gamma   90.00
#
_symmetry.space_group_name_H-M   'P 1'
#
loop_
_entity.id
_entity.type
_entity.pdbx_description
1 polymer ?
#
loop_
_entity_poly.entity_id
_entity_poly.type
_entity_poly.pdbx_seq_one_letter_code
_entity_poly.pdbx_strand_id
1 'polypeptide(L)'
;MAPDFYREAFRQAGMATTSGAAVEWTPQLALETMDAHGIAMSILSISFPGVHFGDDRAARALARRCNELAAELGQRWPGRFGAFAVLPLPEMEGALAELEFALDKLKLDGVILLASHAGRFLGDPALEPLLAELDRRSAVVLVHPGMHPSSRTLGLPWPGFMLEFVIDTSRAAINLLFSGALERFGNIKFILAHGGGVIPYISWRLSVAPIISPLVPQWPQERIFAGLRRFWYDTALCATGHALPALMQTAAPERILFGSDWPYAPAKVTGLSIEGIKEAPGVTDRLRAGIERDNALQLFPRLHG
;
A
#
# COMPACT_ATOMS: atom_id res chain seq x y z
N MET A 1 -1.90 3.39 -10.87
CA MET A 1 -2.38 3.66 -12.25
C MET A 1 -3.86 3.97 -12.28
N ALA A 2 -4.33 4.74 -13.29
CA ALA A 2 -5.75 5.09 -13.44
C ALA A 2 -6.13 5.14 -14.93
N PRO A 3 -6.22 3.97 -15.61
CA PRO A 3 -6.51 3.92 -17.04
C PRO A 3 -7.92 4.42 -17.36
N ASP A 4 -8.16 4.85 -18.61
CA ASP A 4 -9.39 5.50 -19.03
C ASP A 4 -10.65 4.69 -18.71
N PHE A 5 -10.63 3.40 -18.99
CA PHE A 5 -11.77 2.53 -18.70
C PHE A 5 -12.05 2.40 -17.19
N TYR A 6 -11.03 2.47 -16.36
CA TYR A 6 -11.20 2.48 -14.90
C TYR A 6 -11.80 3.81 -14.43
N ARG A 7 -11.27 4.93 -14.95
CA ARG A 7 -11.84 6.26 -14.66
C ARG A 7 -13.28 6.39 -15.13
N GLU A 8 -13.61 5.79 -16.25
CA GLU A 8 -14.99 5.73 -16.75
C GLU A 8 -15.91 4.93 -15.83
N ALA A 9 -15.50 3.71 -15.43
CA ALA A 9 -16.26 2.89 -14.49
C ALA A 9 -16.46 3.61 -13.14
N PHE A 10 -15.41 4.26 -12.64
CA PHE A 10 -15.43 5.06 -11.43
C PHE A 10 -16.44 6.22 -11.52
N ARG A 11 -16.46 6.95 -12.64
CA ARG A 11 -17.39 8.05 -12.88
C ARG A 11 -18.83 7.57 -13.02
N GLN A 12 -19.06 6.47 -13.73
CA GLN A 12 -20.39 5.84 -13.89
C GLN A 12 -20.95 5.37 -12.54
N ALA A 13 -20.10 4.98 -11.60
CA ALA A 13 -20.49 4.65 -10.24
C ALA A 13 -20.77 5.88 -9.35
N GLY A 14 -20.72 7.10 -9.90
CA GLY A 14 -20.94 8.33 -9.13
C GLY A 14 -19.86 8.64 -8.09
N MET A 15 -18.67 8.07 -8.26
CA MET A 15 -17.57 8.27 -7.33
C MET A 15 -16.78 9.54 -7.67
N ALA A 16 -16.16 10.15 -6.65
CA ALA A 16 -15.25 11.27 -6.80
C ALA A 16 -13.91 10.99 -6.12
N THR A 17 -12.83 11.58 -6.62
CA THR A 17 -11.52 11.47 -5.98
C THR A 17 -11.54 12.15 -4.60
N THR A 18 -10.78 11.63 -3.66
CA THR A 18 -10.71 12.19 -2.29
C THR A 18 -10.07 13.57 -2.25
N SER A 19 -9.26 13.91 -3.24
CA SER A 19 -8.65 15.24 -3.40
C SER A 19 -9.55 16.23 -4.14
N GLY A 20 -10.62 15.76 -4.80
CA GLY A 20 -11.43 16.56 -5.71
C GLY A 20 -10.74 16.89 -7.04
N ALA A 21 -9.47 16.54 -7.22
CA ALA A 21 -8.71 16.80 -8.43
C ALA A 21 -8.95 15.70 -9.49
N ALA A 22 -8.98 16.10 -10.77
CA ALA A 22 -8.92 15.15 -11.87
C ALA A 22 -7.55 14.47 -11.90
N VAL A 23 -7.55 13.17 -12.08
CA VAL A 23 -6.32 12.38 -12.21
C VAL A 23 -6.14 11.99 -13.67
N GLU A 24 -5.06 12.48 -14.27
CA GLU A 24 -4.64 12.05 -15.59
C GLU A 24 -3.56 10.97 -15.47
N TRP A 25 -3.74 9.90 -16.20
CA TRP A 25 -2.77 8.82 -16.24
C TRP A 25 -2.76 8.15 -17.62
N THR A 26 -1.59 8.05 -18.19
CA THR A 26 -1.29 7.20 -19.34
C THR A 26 0.06 6.52 -19.11
N PRO A 27 0.36 5.40 -19.77
CA PRO A 27 1.69 4.80 -19.70
C PRO A 27 2.80 5.75 -20.13
N GLN A 28 2.54 6.57 -21.16
CA GLN A 28 3.51 7.54 -21.65
C GLN A 28 3.80 8.62 -20.60
N LEU A 29 2.77 9.21 -19.99
CA LEU A 29 2.94 10.20 -18.94
C LEU A 29 3.65 9.62 -17.71
N ALA A 30 3.42 8.33 -17.41
CA ALA A 30 4.15 7.62 -16.35
C ALA A 30 5.65 7.53 -16.67
N LEU A 31 6.02 7.12 -17.90
CA LEU A 31 7.41 7.05 -18.33
C LEU A 31 8.09 8.43 -18.30
N GLU A 32 7.44 9.46 -18.82
CA GLU A 32 7.95 10.83 -18.77
C GLU A 32 8.20 11.32 -17.34
N THR A 33 7.26 11.02 -16.41
CA THR A 33 7.44 11.35 -15.00
C THR A 33 8.59 10.57 -14.37
N MET A 34 8.70 9.28 -14.67
CA MET A 34 9.80 8.44 -14.20
C MET A 34 11.15 8.96 -14.70
N ASP A 35 11.25 9.28 -15.99
CA ASP A 35 12.49 9.78 -16.60
C ASP A 35 12.90 11.14 -16.03
N ALA A 36 11.93 12.05 -15.83
CA ALA A 36 12.18 13.35 -15.24
C ALA A 36 12.70 13.29 -13.79
N HIS A 37 12.42 12.21 -13.07
CA HIS A 37 12.81 12.03 -11.66
C HIS A 37 13.86 10.93 -11.44
N GLY A 38 14.43 10.37 -12.50
CA GLY A 38 15.44 9.30 -12.41
C GLY A 38 14.91 7.97 -11.86
N ILE A 39 13.59 7.72 -11.98
CA ILE A 39 12.94 6.49 -11.53
C ILE A 39 13.11 5.42 -12.62
N ALA A 40 13.93 4.42 -12.34
CA ALA A 40 14.18 3.34 -13.31
C ALA A 40 12.96 2.46 -13.52
N MET A 41 12.25 2.09 -12.43
CA MET A 41 11.12 1.19 -12.46
C MET A 41 10.03 1.61 -11.49
N SER A 42 8.76 1.38 -11.86
CA SER A 42 7.60 1.65 -11.04
C SER A 42 6.72 0.39 -10.90
N ILE A 43 6.29 0.09 -9.67
CA ILE A 43 5.28 -0.94 -9.42
C ILE A 43 3.91 -0.28 -9.45
N LEU A 44 3.12 -0.59 -10.47
CA LEU A 44 1.79 -0.03 -10.69
C LEU A 44 0.76 -0.65 -9.75
N SER A 45 -0.25 0.12 -9.36
CA SER A 45 -1.37 -0.38 -8.55
C SER A 45 -2.66 0.40 -8.84
N ILE A 46 -3.82 -0.21 -8.57
CA ILE A 46 -5.12 0.45 -8.48
C ILE A 46 -5.43 0.64 -6.99
N SER A 47 -5.27 1.85 -6.49
CA SER A 47 -5.50 2.19 -5.09
C SER A 47 -6.98 2.46 -4.79
N PHE A 48 -7.28 3.20 -3.71
CA PHE A 48 -8.66 3.57 -3.37
C PHE A 48 -9.36 4.27 -4.55
N PRO A 49 -10.63 3.91 -4.81
CA PRO A 49 -11.53 3.04 -4.03
C PRO A 49 -11.49 1.55 -4.40
N GLY A 50 -10.49 1.07 -5.14
CA GLY A 50 -10.45 -0.30 -5.64
C GLY A 50 -11.34 -0.48 -6.88
N VAL A 51 -11.93 -1.66 -7.05
CA VAL A 51 -12.72 -2.02 -8.24
C VAL A 51 -14.18 -2.40 -7.94
N HIS A 52 -14.56 -2.44 -6.67
CA HIS A 52 -15.91 -2.83 -6.26
C HIS A 52 -16.78 -1.59 -6.01
N PHE A 53 -17.72 -1.34 -6.91
CA PHE A 53 -18.64 -0.20 -6.87
C PHE A 53 -20.11 -0.63 -6.63
N GLY A 54 -20.31 -1.76 -5.94
CA GLY A 54 -21.65 -2.26 -5.56
C GLY A 54 -22.17 -3.45 -6.37
N ASP A 55 -21.43 -3.91 -7.39
CA ASP A 55 -21.78 -5.09 -8.19
C ASP A 55 -20.57 -6.03 -8.30
N ASP A 56 -20.72 -7.27 -7.81
CA ASP A 56 -19.64 -8.26 -7.75
C ASP A 56 -19.16 -8.68 -9.15
N ARG A 57 -20.08 -8.84 -10.11
CA ARG A 57 -19.74 -9.24 -11.47
C ARG A 57 -18.96 -8.16 -12.20
N ALA A 58 -19.37 -6.92 -12.05
CA ALA A 58 -18.66 -5.76 -12.61
C ALA A 58 -17.28 -5.61 -11.95
N ALA A 59 -17.18 -5.82 -10.64
CA ALA A 59 -15.94 -5.78 -9.90
C ALA A 59 -14.94 -6.84 -10.38
N ARG A 60 -15.38 -8.10 -10.57
CA ARG A 60 -14.55 -9.18 -11.14
C ARG A 60 -14.04 -8.82 -12.55
N ALA A 61 -14.93 -8.32 -13.43
CA ALA A 61 -14.55 -7.93 -14.79
C ALA A 61 -13.56 -6.75 -14.81
N LEU A 62 -13.77 -5.76 -13.94
CA LEU A 62 -12.89 -4.60 -13.84
C LEU A 62 -11.53 -4.97 -13.26
N ALA A 63 -11.47 -5.81 -12.20
CA ALA A 63 -10.23 -6.33 -11.65
C ALA A 63 -9.41 -7.04 -12.72
N ARG A 64 -10.02 -8.00 -13.44
CA ARG A 64 -9.41 -8.75 -14.52
C ARG A 64 -8.79 -7.83 -15.56
N ARG A 65 -9.56 -6.87 -16.08
CA ARG A 65 -9.11 -5.92 -17.10
C ARG A 65 -7.94 -5.04 -16.61
N CYS A 66 -7.98 -4.60 -15.36
CA CYS A 66 -6.88 -3.82 -14.77
C CYS A 66 -5.59 -4.64 -14.66
N ASN A 67 -5.71 -5.88 -14.21
CA ASN A 67 -4.56 -6.78 -14.03
C ASN A 67 -3.94 -7.21 -15.37
N GLU A 68 -4.78 -7.49 -16.37
CA GLU A 68 -4.32 -7.80 -17.74
C GLU A 68 -3.56 -6.61 -18.34
N LEU A 69 -4.11 -5.38 -18.25
CA LEU A 69 -3.40 -4.18 -18.70
C LEU A 69 -2.05 -4.02 -17.98
N ALA A 70 -2.02 -4.25 -16.66
CA ALA A 70 -0.78 -4.13 -15.89
C ALA A 70 0.29 -5.12 -16.38
N ALA A 71 -0.10 -6.36 -16.69
CA ALA A 71 0.80 -7.36 -17.27
C ALA A 71 1.27 -6.97 -18.69
N GLU A 72 0.37 -6.46 -19.53
CA GLU A 72 0.71 -5.95 -20.87
C GLU A 72 1.73 -4.81 -20.81
N LEU A 73 1.58 -3.89 -19.87
CA LEU A 73 2.52 -2.79 -19.66
C LEU A 73 3.91 -3.28 -19.26
N GLY A 74 3.99 -4.26 -18.37
CA GLY A 74 5.26 -4.90 -17.99
C GLY A 74 5.95 -5.61 -19.16
N GLN A 75 5.17 -6.23 -20.05
CA GLN A 75 5.69 -6.88 -21.26
C GLN A 75 6.13 -5.86 -22.33
N ARG A 76 5.37 -4.78 -22.49
CA ARG A 76 5.65 -3.74 -23.50
C ARG A 76 6.84 -2.88 -23.14
N TRP A 77 7.08 -2.64 -21.85
CA TRP A 77 8.22 -1.88 -21.34
C TRP A 77 8.98 -2.67 -20.27
N PRO A 78 9.74 -3.71 -20.67
CA PRO A 78 10.51 -4.53 -19.75
C PRO A 78 11.45 -3.67 -18.89
N GLY A 79 11.49 -3.95 -17.58
CA GLY A 79 12.33 -3.21 -16.66
C GLY A 79 11.81 -1.81 -16.27
N ARG A 80 10.66 -1.37 -16.83
CA ARG A 80 10.05 -0.08 -16.47
C ARG A 80 8.82 -0.24 -15.58
N PHE A 81 8.01 -1.27 -15.79
CA PHE A 81 6.80 -1.51 -15.03
C PHE A 81 6.76 -2.90 -14.41
N GLY A 82 6.46 -2.94 -13.13
CA GLY A 82 5.86 -4.05 -12.43
C GLY A 82 4.46 -3.70 -11.96
N ALA A 83 3.75 -4.62 -11.29
CA ALA A 83 2.42 -4.30 -10.80
C ALA A 83 1.97 -5.15 -9.61
N PHE A 84 1.16 -4.55 -8.76
CA PHE A 84 0.32 -5.24 -7.79
C PHE A 84 -1.06 -5.49 -8.37
N ALA A 85 -1.54 -6.71 -8.26
CA ALA A 85 -2.89 -7.09 -8.67
C ALA A 85 -3.93 -6.41 -7.79
N VAL A 86 -5.01 -5.92 -8.38
CA VAL A 86 -6.21 -5.51 -7.65
C VAL A 86 -7.20 -6.67 -7.60
N LEU A 87 -7.85 -6.87 -6.46
CA LEU A 87 -8.80 -7.95 -6.22
C LEU A 87 -10.23 -7.40 -6.05
N PRO A 88 -11.27 -8.14 -6.48
CA PRO A 88 -12.67 -7.68 -6.43
C PRO A 88 -13.30 -7.86 -5.03
N LEU A 89 -12.54 -7.52 -3.95
CA LEU A 89 -13.09 -7.54 -2.60
C LEU A 89 -14.24 -6.53 -2.46
N PRO A 90 -15.25 -6.83 -1.61
CA PRO A 90 -15.26 -7.86 -0.56
C PRO A 90 -15.72 -9.26 -0.99
N GLU A 91 -15.97 -9.51 -2.26
CA GLU A 91 -16.43 -10.79 -2.75
C GLU A 91 -15.24 -11.79 -2.75
N MET A 92 -15.27 -12.75 -1.79
CA MET A 92 -14.11 -13.58 -1.48
C MET A 92 -13.78 -14.62 -2.56
N GLU A 93 -14.80 -15.26 -3.16
CA GLU A 93 -14.58 -16.30 -4.18
C GLU A 93 -13.89 -15.72 -5.42
N GLY A 94 -14.39 -14.59 -5.92
CA GLY A 94 -13.75 -13.90 -7.04
C GLY A 94 -12.40 -13.31 -6.69
N ALA A 95 -12.21 -12.87 -5.44
CA ALA A 95 -10.91 -12.38 -4.99
C ALA A 95 -9.86 -13.48 -5.00
N LEU A 96 -10.19 -14.70 -4.54
CA LEU A 96 -9.28 -15.85 -4.58
C LEU A 96 -9.00 -16.32 -6.01
N ALA A 97 -10.03 -16.37 -6.86
CA ALA A 97 -9.86 -16.74 -8.27
C ALA A 97 -9.01 -15.70 -9.04
N GLU A 98 -9.21 -14.41 -8.77
CA GLU A 98 -8.40 -13.35 -9.39
C GLU A 98 -6.97 -13.32 -8.86
N LEU A 99 -6.76 -13.61 -7.56
CA LEU A 99 -5.44 -13.75 -6.96
C LEU A 99 -4.62 -14.84 -7.68
N GLU A 100 -5.22 -16.04 -7.86
CA GLU A 100 -4.58 -17.13 -8.58
C GLU A 100 -4.23 -16.73 -10.01
N PHE A 101 -5.20 -16.14 -10.73
CA PHE A 101 -4.96 -15.72 -12.11
C PHE A 101 -3.85 -14.68 -12.21
N ALA A 102 -3.89 -13.65 -11.37
CA ALA A 102 -2.94 -12.55 -11.41
C ALA A 102 -1.50 -12.99 -11.08
N LEU A 103 -1.33 -13.83 -10.05
CA LEU A 103 0.01 -14.26 -9.63
C LEU A 103 0.51 -15.46 -10.42
N ASP A 104 -0.36 -16.40 -10.82
CA ASP A 104 0.09 -17.64 -11.47
C ASP A 104 0.10 -17.55 -13.00
N LYS A 105 -0.82 -16.79 -13.61
CA LYS A 105 -0.89 -16.65 -15.08
C LYS A 105 -0.25 -15.35 -15.56
N LEU A 106 -0.62 -14.21 -14.95
CA LEU A 106 -0.08 -12.91 -15.36
C LEU A 106 1.30 -12.63 -14.75
N LYS A 107 1.72 -13.36 -13.69
CA LYS A 107 3.01 -13.20 -13.00
C LYS A 107 3.22 -11.79 -12.45
N LEU A 108 2.16 -11.18 -11.93
CA LEU A 108 2.27 -9.89 -11.26
C LEU A 108 3.08 -10.01 -9.95
N ASP A 109 3.60 -8.89 -9.45
CA ASP A 109 4.60 -8.83 -8.39
C ASP A 109 4.05 -9.03 -6.97
N GLY A 110 2.76 -9.03 -6.82
CA GLY A 110 2.04 -9.13 -5.57
C GLY A 110 0.63 -8.60 -5.71
N VAL A 111 0.03 -8.17 -4.62
CA VAL A 111 -1.34 -7.62 -4.61
C VAL A 111 -1.40 -6.29 -3.86
N ILE A 112 -2.38 -5.46 -4.20
CA ILE A 112 -2.78 -4.33 -3.39
C ILE A 112 -4.08 -4.67 -2.67
N LEU A 113 -4.12 -4.43 -1.36
CA LEU A 113 -5.31 -4.51 -0.53
C LEU A 113 -5.58 -3.14 0.09
N LEU A 114 -6.86 -2.76 0.17
CA LEU A 114 -7.22 -1.62 0.99
C LEU A 114 -7.09 -2.00 2.48
N ALA A 115 -6.82 -1.04 3.33
CA ALA A 115 -6.70 -1.22 4.77
C ALA A 115 -7.97 -1.83 5.38
N SER A 116 -9.13 -1.47 4.79
CA SER A 116 -10.43 -2.06 5.15
C SER A 116 -11.28 -2.39 3.92
N HIS A 117 -12.05 -3.48 4.01
CA HIS A 117 -13.01 -3.92 3.00
C HIS A 117 -14.38 -4.12 3.65
N ALA A 118 -15.40 -3.43 3.15
CA ALA A 118 -16.76 -3.45 3.74
C ALA A 118 -16.76 -3.19 5.27
N GLY A 119 -15.92 -2.28 5.74
CA GLY A 119 -15.79 -1.93 7.16
C GLY A 119 -14.97 -2.93 8.01
N ARG A 120 -14.36 -3.94 7.42
CA ARG A 120 -13.49 -4.92 8.10
C ARG A 120 -12.04 -4.63 7.80
N PHE A 121 -11.24 -4.42 8.83
CA PHE A 121 -9.79 -4.18 8.68
C PHE A 121 -9.05 -5.50 8.42
N LEU A 122 -7.90 -5.40 7.73
CA LEU A 122 -6.99 -6.55 7.58
C LEU A 122 -6.66 -7.14 8.95
N GLY A 123 -6.66 -8.47 9.05
CA GLY A 123 -6.59 -9.21 10.32
C GLY A 123 -7.95 -9.60 10.90
N ASP A 124 -9.08 -9.16 10.31
CA ASP A 124 -10.41 -9.68 10.62
C ASP A 124 -10.53 -11.14 10.17
N PRO A 125 -11.13 -12.04 10.98
CA PRO A 125 -11.30 -13.46 10.62
C PRO A 125 -11.98 -13.70 9.27
N ALA A 126 -12.88 -12.83 8.84
CA ALA A 126 -13.54 -12.95 7.53
C ALA A 126 -12.56 -12.81 6.34
N LEU A 127 -11.38 -12.25 6.54
CA LEU A 127 -10.34 -12.12 5.52
C LEU A 127 -9.27 -13.22 5.61
N GLU A 128 -9.36 -14.12 6.60
CA GLU A 128 -8.38 -15.20 6.79
C GLU A 128 -8.23 -16.14 5.57
N PRO A 129 -9.29 -16.50 4.80
CA PRO A 129 -9.10 -17.32 3.60
C PRO A 129 -8.17 -16.67 2.58
N LEU A 130 -8.28 -15.36 2.39
CA LEU A 130 -7.38 -14.60 1.51
C LEU A 130 -5.96 -14.51 2.10
N LEU A 131 -5.84 -14.21 3.40
CA LEU A 131 -4.54 -14.14 4.06
C LEU A 131 -3.80 -15.47 4.03
N ALA A 132 -4.51 -16.59 4.21
CA ALA A 132 -3.92 -17.94 4.12
C ALA A 132 -3.35 -18.24 2.72
N GLU A 133 -4.07 -17.85 1.67
CA GLU A 133 -3.61 -18.05 0.30
C GLU A 133 -2.43 -17.13 -0.07
N LEU A 134 -2.44 -15.88 0.43
CA LEU A 134 -1.31 -14.96 0.29
C LEU A 134 -0.07 -15.46 1.05
N ASP A 135 -0.26 -16.01 2.25
CA ASP A 135 0.81 -16.59 3.06
C ASP A 135 1.45 -17.80 2.37
N ARG A 136 0.63 -18.72 1.85
CA ARG A 136 1.08 -19.88 1.09
C ARG A 136 1.97 -19.52 -0.08
N ARG A 137 1.73 -18.34 -0.69
CA ARG A 137 2.48 -17.79 -1.83
C ARG A 137 3.66 -16.94 -1.41
N SER A 138 3.86 -16.67 -0.12
CA SER A 138 4.83 -15.69 0.37
C SER A 138 4.68 -14.33 -0.32
N ALA A 139 3.43 -13.93 -0.57
CA ALA A 139 3.09 -12.79 -1.42
C ALA A 139 3.55 -11.46 -0.81
N VAL A 140 3.85 -10.51 -1.70
CA VAL A 140 3.99 -9.09 -1.35
C VAL A 140 2.62 -8.44 -1.40
N VAL A 141 2.26 -7.72 -0.34
CA VAL A 141 0.96 -7.07 -0.18
C VAL A 141 1.15 -5.59 0.13
N LEU A 142 0.82 -4.72 -0.82
CA LEU A 142 0.72 -3.29 -0.56
C LEU A 142 -0.61 -3.01 0.17
N VAL A 143 -0.53 -2.51 1.39
CA VAL A 143 -1.69 -2.06 2.16
C VAL A 143 -1.88 -0.57 1.93
N HIS A 144 -2.88 -0.23 1.11
CA HIS A 144 -3.23 1.16 0.81
C HIS A 144 -4.46 1.58 1.62
N PRO A 145 -4.50 2.80 2.14
CA PRO A 145 -5.67 3.29 2.86
C PRO A 145 -6.92 3.37 1.97
N GLY A 146 -8.07 3.38 2.62
CA GLY A 146 -9.36 3.69 2.05
C GLY A 146 -10.09 4.75 2.86
N MET A 147 -11.38 4.91 2.57
CA MET A 147 -12.28 5.72 3.38
C MET A 147 -13.21 4.77 4.14
N HIS A 148 -12.86 4.46 5.39
CA HIS A 148 -13.73 3.66 6.23
C HIS A 148 -15.13 4.30 6.34
N PRO A 149 -16.22 3.52 6.31
CA PRO A 149 -17.59 4.08 6.35
C PRO A 149 -17.82 5.09 7.47
N SER A 150 -17.22 4.89 8.65
CA SER A 150 -17.33 5.82 9.78
C SER A 150 -16.67 7.18 9.52
N SER A 151 -15.67 7.27 8.68
CA SER A 151 -14.98 8.53 8.37
C SER A 151 -15.89 9.54 7.68
N ARG A 152 -16.91 9.05 6.96
CA ARG A 152 -17.91 9.92 6.30
C ARG A 152 -18.79 10.69 7.28
N THR A 153 -18.89 10.23 8.53
CA THR A 153 -19.71 10.86 9.58
C THR A 153 -18.96 11.90 10.41
N LEU A 154 -17.64 12.04 10.22
CA LEU A 154 -16.82 12.96 11.01
C LEU A 154 -16.99 14.43 10.65
N GLY A 155 -17.55 14.71 9.48
CA GLY A 155 -18.00 16.06 9.11
C GLY A 155 -16.87 17.09 8.86
N LEU A 156 -15.63 16.67 8.63
CA LEU A 156 -14.56 17.60 8.27
C LEU A 156 -14.74 18.09 6.83
N PRO A 157 -14.59 19.40 6.56
CA PRO A 157 -14.75 19.98 5.23
C PRO A 157 -13.52 19.75 4.32
N TRP A 158 -12.48 19.09 4.81
CA TRP A 158 -11.21 18.90 4.13
C TRP A 158 -11.13 17.53 3.45
N PRO A 159 -10.31 17.41 2.39
CA PRO A 159 -10.12 16.14 1.69
C PRO A 159 -9.66 15.01 2.62
N GLY A 160 -10.31 13.84 2.52
CA GLY A 160 -10.06 12.71 3.42
C GLY A 160 -8.62 12.15 3.37
N PHE A 161 -7.89 12.36 2.28
CA PHE A 161 -6.49 11.92 2.21
C PHE A 161 -5.59 12.59 3.26
N MET A 162 -5.93 13.78 3.74
CA MET A 162 -5.11 14.53 4.71
C MET A 162 -5.00 13.84 6.07
N LEU A 163 -6.05 13.16 6.51
CA LEU A 163 -6.10 12.51 7.83
C LEU A 163 -6.64 11.08 7.77
N GLU A 164 -7.77 10.87 7.10
CA GLU A 164 -8.48 9.60 7.16
C GLU A 164 -7.63 8.45 6.59
N PHE A 165 -6.87 8.69 5.53
CA PHE A 165 -6.00 7.69 4.93
C PHE A 165 -4.93 7.20 5.89
N VAL A 166 -4.21 8.11 6.55
CA VAL A 166 -3.16 7.70 7.49
C VAL A 166 -3.71 7.00 8.72
N ILE A 167 -4.94 7.34 9.14
CA ILE A 167 -5.64 6.66 10.22
C ILE A 167 -6.12 5.26 9.79
N ASP A 168 -6.63 5.12 8.56
CA ASP A 168 -7.12 3.83 8.04
C ASP A 168 -5.98 2.80 7.93
N THR A 169 -4.83 3.19 7.34
CA THR A 169 -3.60 2.36 7.31
C THR A 169 -3.19 1.94 8.72
N SER A 170 -3.20 2.88 9.66
CA SER A 170 -2.80 2.59 11.05
C SER A 170 -3.73 1.58 11.74
N ARG A 171 -5.04 1.66 11.50
CA ARG A 171 -6.01 0.69 12.03
C ARG A 171 -5.77 -0.71 11.50
N ALA A 172 -5.49 -0.84 10.20
CA ALA A 172 -5.15 -2.13 9.60
C ALA A 172 -3.85 -2.71 10.20
N ALA A 173 -2.81 -1.91 10.33
CA ALA A 173 -1.54 -2.35 10.92
C ALA A 173 -1.70 -2.79 12.39
N ILE A 174 -2.45 -2.02 13.18
CA ILE A 174 -2.77 -2.37 14.57
C ILE A 174 -3.56 -3.68 14.63
N ASN A 175 -4.57 -3.84 13.77
CA ASN A 175 -5.38 -5.05 13.77
C ASN A 175 -4.57 -6.28 13.32
N LEU A 176 -3.76 -6.19 12.28
CA LEU A 176 -2.84 -7.26 11.87
C LEU A 176 -1.91 -7.69 13.01
N LEU A 177 -1.36 -6.71 13.74
CA LEU A 177 -0.45 -6.97 14.85
C LEU A 177 -1.19 -7.64 16.02
N PHE A 178 -2.19 -6.98 16.60
CA PHE A 178 -2.79 -7.43 17.85
C PHE A 178 -3.79 -8.58 17.72
N SER A 179 -4.37 -8.83 16.54
CA SER A 179 -5.12 -10.06 16.26
C SER A 179 -4.23 -11.30 16.14
N GLY A 180 -2.90 -11.11 16.05
CA GLY A 180 -1.94 -12.17 15.78
C GLY A 180 -1.89 -12.61 14.30
N ALA A 181 -2.67 -11.99 13.41
CA ALA A 181 -2.66 -12.33 11.98
C ALA A 181 -1.28 -12.15 11.35
N LEU A 182 -0.54 -11.09 11.74
CA LEU A 182 0.82 -10.85 11.28
C LEU A 182 1.78 -11.99 11.62
N GLU A 183 1.57 -12.70 12.72
CA GLU A 183 2.38 -13.87 13.10
C GLU A 183 1.88 -15.15 12.45
N ARG A 184 0.55 -15.39 12.42
CA ARG A 184 -0.05 -16.57 11.80
C ARG A 184 0.24 -16.64 10.30
N PHE A 185 0.21 -15.51 9.61
CA PHE A 185 0.50 -15.40 8.18
C PHE A 185 1.88 -14.77 7.97
N GLY A 186 2.89 -15.40 8.54
CA GLY A 186 4.24 -14.87 8.69
C GLY A 186 5.06 -14.75 7.42
N ASN A 187 4.64 -15.40 6.34
CA ASN A 187 5.32 -15.35 5.05
C ASN A 187 4.90 -14.13 4.21
N ILE A 188 3.73 -13.52 4.51
CA ILE A 188 3.28 -12.31 3.80
C ILE A 188 4.22 -11.14 4.09
N LYS A 189 4.59 -10.43 3.04
CA LYS A 189 5.39 -9.20 3.12
C LYS A 189 4.46 -8.00 2.96
N PHE A 190 3.93 -7.49 4.10
CA PHE A 190 3.06 -6.33 4.09
C PHE A 190 3.86 -5.03 3.94
N ILE A 191 3.56 -4.25 2.91
CA ILE A 191 4.05 -2.88 2.72
C ILE A 191 2.94 -1.94 3.17
N LEU A 192 3.20 -1.14 4.18
CA LEU A 192 2.27 -0.10 4.64
C LEU A 192 2.52 1.19 3.87
N ALA A 193 1.52 1.66 3.14
CA ALA A 193 1.62 2.93 2.42
C ALA A 193 1.73 4.13 3.37
N HIS A 194 2.30 5.23 2.87
CA HIS A 194 2.41 6.53 3.57
C HIS A 194 3.12 6.42 4.93
N GLY A 195 4.27 5.74 4.96
CA GLY A 195 5.05 5.53 6.19
C GLY A 195 4.33 4.73 7.27
N GLY A 196 3.29 3.97 6.90
CA GLY A 196 2.45 3.25 7.86
C GLY A 196 1.46 4.16 8.60
N GLY A 197 1.15 5.31 8.01
CA GLY A 197 0.22 6.28 8.58
C GLY A 197 0.78 6.94 9.84
N VAL A 198 0.06 6.86 10.95
CA VAL A 198 0.50 7.42 12.25
C VAL A 198 1.24 6.40 13.12
N ILE A 199 1.47 5.17 12.64
CA ILE A 199 2.16 4.11 13.41
C ILE A 199 3.51 4.60 13.98
N PRO A 200 4.40 5.26 13.23
CA PRO A 200 5.65 5.74 13.77
C PRO A 200 5.48 6.68 14.98
N TYR A 201 4.52 7.57 14.92
CA TYR A 201 4.23 8.52 16.00
C TYR A 201 3.64 7.84 17.24
N ILE A 202 2.77 6.83 17.07
CA ILE A 202 2.09 6.15 18.18
C ILE A 202 2.77 4.85 18.62
N SER A 203 3.92 4.49 18.07
CA SER A 203 4.62 3.21 18.35
C SER A 203 4.86 2.98 19.85
N TRP A 204 5.28 4.02 20.58
CA TRP A 204 5.40 3.98 22.02
C TRP A 204 4.05 3.71 22.72
N ARG A 205 2.98 4.40 22.33
CA ARG A 205 1.63 4.18 22.88
C ARG A 205 1.17 2.74 22.69
N LEU A 206 1.45 2.15 21.53
CA LEU A 206 1.12 0.74 21.25
C LEU A 206 1.92 -0.20 22.15
N SER A 207 3.21 0.08 22.36
CA SER A 207 4.09 -0.78 23.16
C SER A 207 3.72 -0.82 24.64
N VAL A 208 3.13 0.23 25.18
CA VAL A 208 2.68 0.30 26.58
C VAL A 208 1.18 -0.07 26.76
N ALA A 209 0.45 -0.31 25.68
CA ALA A 209 -0.96 -0.65 25.75
C ALA A 209 -1.28 -1.87 26.65
N PRO A 210 -0.47 -2.95 26.66
CA PRO A 210 -0.69 -4.09 27.60
C PRO A 210 -0.57 -3.70 29.08
N ILE A 211 0.23 -2.71 29.41
CA ILE A 211 0.36 -2.21 30.79
C ILE A 211 -0.89 -1.44 31.21
N ILE A 212 -1.53 -0.76 30.24
CA ILE A 212 -2.68 0.13 30.48
C ILE A 212 -3.99 -0.64 30.50
N SER A 213 -4.12 -1.68 29.66
CA SER A 213 -5.41 -2.36 29.44
C SER A 213 -5.28 -3.88 29.35
N PRO A 214 -6.11 -4.64 30.11
CA PRO A 214 -6.19 -6.09 29.95
C PRO A 214 -6.91 -6.54 28.66
N LEU A 215 -7.52 -5.62 27.90
CA LEU A 215 -8.26 -5.92 26.67
C LEU A 215 -7.34 -6.18 25.46
N VAL A 216 -6.05 -5.87 25.59
CA VAL A 216 -5.06 -6.16 24.54
C VAL A 216 -4.19 -7.36 24.96
N PRO A 217 -3.61 -8.09 24.00
CA PRO A 217 -2.68 -9.18 24.32
C PRO A 217 -1.56 -8.69 25.25
N GLN A 218 -1.31 -9.43 26.33
CA GLN A 218 -0.34 -9.09 27.35
C GLN A 218 1.09 -9.41 26.89
N TRP A 219 1.54 -8.75 25.85
CA TRP A 219 2.85 -8.92 25.24
C TRP A 219 3.86 -7.94 25.83
N PRO A 220 5.15 -8.34 25.95
CA PRO A 220 6.22 -7.41 26.30
C PRO A 220 6.41 -6.38 25.17
N GLN A 221 6.92 -5.19 25.54
CA GLN A 221 7.13 -4.08 24.60
C GLN A 221 8.00 -4.47 23.41
N GLU A 222 9.04 -5.27 23.65
CA GLU A 222 10.00 -5.75 22.65
C GLU A 222 9.29 -6.55 21.54
N ARG A 223 8.27 -7.36 21.90
CA ARG A 223 7.49 -8.13 20.94
C ARG A 223 6.66 -7.22 20.05
N ILE A 224 6.08 -6.16 20.60
CA ILE A 224 5.30 -5.19 19.85
C ILE A 224 6.20 -4.42 18.87
N PHE A 225 7.34 -3.92 19.34
CA PHE A 225 8.31 -3.27 18.44
C PHE A 225 8.86 -4.23 17.38
N ALA A 226 9.15 -5.49 17.73
CA ALA A 226 9.55 -6.50 16.77
C ALA A 226 8.46 -6.76 15.72
N GLY A 227 7.19 -6.77 16.14
CA GLY A 227 6.04 -6.87 15.23
C GLY A 227 5.96 -5.69 14.26
N LEU A 228 6.12 -4.46 14.75
CA LEU A 228 6.14 -3.26 13.89
C LEU A 228 7.30 -3.31 12.88
N ARG A 229 8.47 -3.81 13.26
CA ARG A 229 9.61 -3.99 12.37
C ARG A 229 9.44 -5.09 11.31
N ARG A 230 8.42 -5.91 11.40
CA ARG A 230 8.10 -6.92 10.36
C ARG A 230 7.44 -6.32 9.14
N PHE A 231 6.73 -5.21 9.28
CA PHE A 231 6.19 -4.48 8.15
C PHE A 231 7.29 -3.87 7.28
N TRP A 232 7.00 -3.75 6.01
CA TRP A 232 7.66 -2.85 5.10
C TRP A 232 6.89 -1.53 5.07
N TYR A 233 7.55 -0.45 4.74
CA TYR A 233 6.96 0.89 4.73
C TYR A 233 7.39 1.63 3.47
N ASP A 234 6.48 2.29 2.77
CA ASP A 234 6.90 3.22 1.73
C ASP A 234 7.04 4.64 2.26
N THR A 235 7.65 5.51 1.47
CA THR A 235 7.89 6.91 1.83
C THR A 235 6.92 7.89 1.17
N ALA A 236 5.86 7.41 0.51
CA ALA A 236 4.89 8.28 -0.13
C ALA A 236 4.32 9.30 0.87
N LEU A 237 4.37 10.58 0.53
CA LEU A 237 3.87 11.71 1.33
C LEU A 237 4.45 11.83 2.77
N CYS A 238 5.53 11.09 3.08
CA CYS A 238 6.21 11.17 4.39
C CYS A 238 7.74 11.30 4.30
N ALA A 239 8.28 11.48 3.12
CA ALA A 239 9.71 11.56 2.82
C ALA A 239 10.31 12.93 3.21
N THR A 240 10.21 13.31 4.48
CA THR A 240 10.72 14.61 4.96
C THR A 240 11.35 14.50 6.34
N GLY A 241 12.10 15.54 6.75
CA GLY A 241 12.67 15.65 8.09
C GLY A 241 11.64 15.65 9.23
N HIS A 242 10.34 15.84 8.93
CA HIS A 242 9.28 15.78 9.93
C HIS A 242 8.80 14.35 10.23
N ALA A 243 8.76 13.47 9.23
CA ALA A 243 8.16 12.13 9.38
C ALA A 243 9.21 11.01 9.30
N LEU A 244 10.20 11.12 8.40
CA LEU A 244 11.16 10.06 8.14
C LEU A 244 11.98 9.66 9.37
N PRO A 245 12.43 10.57 10.25
CA PRO A 245 13.13 10.19 11.49
C PRO A 245 12.31 9.29 12.41
N ALA A 246 11.00 9.54 12.56
CA ALA A 246 10.11 8.69 13.34
C ALA A 246 9.92 7.31 12.69
N LEU A 247 9.80 7.28 11.37
CA LEU A 247 9.74 6.02 10.61
C LEU A 247 11.03 5.20 10.79
N MET A 248 12.20 5.81 10.72
CA MET A 248 13.50 5.16 10.92
C MET A 248 13.67 4.58 12.31
N GLN A 249 13.00 5.11 13.34
CA GLN A 249 12.99 4.53 14.69
C GLN A 249 12.05 3.32 14.79
N THR A 250 11.04 3.23 13.94
CA THR A 250 9.99 2.21 14.01
C THR A 250 10.27 1.04 13.07
N ALA A 251 10.67 1.33 11.84
CA ALA A 251 10.94 0.36 10.79
C ALA A 251 12.38 -0.20 10.89
N ALA A 252 12.58 -1.40 10.37
CA ALA A 252 13.93 -1.87 10.04
C ALA A 252 14.45 -1.11 8.80
N PRO A 253 15.70 -0.62 8.78
CA PRO A 253 16.23 0.18 7.67
C PRO A 253 16.09 -0.49 6.29
N GLU A 254 16.27 -1.81 6.25
CA GLU A 254 16.14 -2.64 5.04
C GLU A 254 14.69 -2.83 4.56
N ARG A 255 13.71 -2.28 5.29
CA ARG A 255 12.27 -2.41 4.98
C ARG A 255 11.60 -1.08 4.70
N ILE A 256 12.37 -0.03 4.44
CA ILE A 256 11.86 1.26 3.99
C ILE A 256 12.06 1.36 2.48
N LEU A 257 10.98 1.67 1.74
CA LEU A 257 10.93 1.70 0.28
C LEU A 257 10.60 3.10 -0.20
N PHE A 258 11.09 3.48 -1.38
CA PHE A 258 10.61 4.68 -2.05
C PHE A 258 9.18 4.48 -2.55
N GLY A 259 8.30 5.44 -2.28
CA GLY A 259 6.96 5.55 -2.82
C GLY A 259 6.67 6.97 -3.26
N SER A 260 5.99 7.17 -4.41
CA SER A 260 5.66 8.49 -4.94
C SER A 260 4.19 8.87 -4.78
N ASP A 261 3.30 7.90 -4.67
CA ASP A 261 1.84 8.06 -4.74
C ASP A 261 1.36 8.73 -6.05
N TRP A 262 2.23 8.78 -7.08
CA TRP A 262 1.87 9.31 -8.39
C TRP A 262 0.87 8.37 -9.09
N PRO A 263 -0.19 8.87 -9.76
CA PRO A 263 -0.48 10.26 -10.14
C PRO A 263 -1.37 11.03 -9.14
N TYR A 264 -1.78 10.42 -8.03
CA TYR A 264 -2.63 11.10 -7.03
C TYR A 264 -1.86 12.21 -6.31
N ALA A 265 -0.59 11.99 -5.99
CA ALA A 265 0.36 13.05 -5.69
C ALA A 265 0.99 13.55 -6.99
N PRO A 266 0.89 14.85 -7.33
CA PRO A 266 1.48 15.39 -8.55
C PRO A 266 2.99 15.16 -8.65
N ALA A 267 3.55 15.13 -9.87
CA ALA A 267 4.98 14.93 -10.13
C ALA A 267 5.90 15.89 -9.33
N LYS A 268 5.45 17.12 -9.05
CA LYS A 268 6.17 18.03 -8.15
C LYS A 268 6.38 17.45 -6.76
N VAL A 269 5.40 16.70 -6.23
CA VAL A 269 5.51 16.06 -4.90
C VAL A 269 6.53 14.93 -4.94
N THR A 270 6.62 14.19 -6.06
CA THR A 270 7.67 13.18 -6.25
C THR A 270 9.07 13.80 -6.13
N GLY A 271 9.31 14.93 -6.79
CA GLY A 271 10.58 15.68 -6.66
C GLY A 271 10.86 16.11 -5.22
N LEU A 272 9.86 16.69 -4.53
CA LEU A 272 9.98 17.08 -3.13
C LEU A 272 10.29 15.87 -2.21
N SER A 273 9.73 14.69 -2.52
CA SER A 273 10.00 13.47 -1.75
C SER A 273 11.45 12.98 -1.93
N ILE A 274 11.97 13.04 -3.16
CA ILE A 274 13.36 12.67 -3.45
C ILE A 274 14.33 13.59 -2.70
N GLU A 275 14.13 14.90 -2.79
CA GLU A 275 14.95 15.87 -2.04
C GLU A 275 14.78 15.71 -0.52
N GLY A 276 13.56 15.50 -0.06
CA GLY A 276 13.26 15.30 1.37
C GLY A 276 13.97 14.07 1.97
N ILE A 277 14.15 12.99 1.22
CA ILE A 277 14.95 11.84 1.66
C ILE A 277 16.42 12.22 1.80
N LYS A 278 16.99 12.98 0.84
CA LYS A 278 18.39 13.40 0.87
C LYS A 278 18.70 14.31 2.06
N GLU A 279 17.76 15.19 2.41
CA GLU A 279 17.94 16.20 3.44
C GLU A 279 17.50 15.76 4.83
N ALA A 280 16.80 14.62 4.96
CA ALA A 280 16.27 14.19 6.24
C ALA A 280 17.37 13.84 7.25
N PRO A 281 17.26 14.33 8.50
CA PRO A 281 18.22 14.05 9.54
C PRO A 281 18.41 12.55 9.79
N GLY A 282 19.65 12.08 9.85
CA GLY A 282 20.00 10.68 10.11
C GLY A 282 19.96 9.77 8.87
N VAL A 283 19.57 10.26 7.72
CA VAL A 283 19.66 9.50 6.46
C VAL A 283 21.10 9.50 5.97
N THR A 284 21.75 8.34 6.06
CA THR A 284 23.09 8.11 5.51
C THR A 284 22.98 7.73 4.02
N ASP A 285 24.09 7.83 3.27
CA ASP A 285 24.11 7.39 1.85
C ASP A 285 23.68 5.93 1.69
N ARG A 286 24.07 5.05 2.63
CA ARG A 286 23.67 3.64 2.63
C ARG A 286 22.16 3.48 2.81
N LEU A 287 21.57 4.19 3.77
CA LEU A 287 20.12 4.12 4.00
C LEU A 287 19.37 4.69 2.81
N ARG A 288 19.86 5.81 2.24
CA ARG A 288 19.28 6.39 1.03
C ARG A 288 19.28 5.41 -0.14
N ALA A 289 20.42 4.79 -0.44
CA ALA A 289 20.52 3.76 -1.49
C ALA A 289 19.54 2.59 -1.22
N GLY A 290 19.40 2.18 0.05
CA GLY A 290 18.40 1.20 0.48
C GLY A 290 16.98 1.63 0.12
N ILE A 291 16.56 2.84 0.54
CA ILE A 291 15.22 3.37 0.29
C ILE A 291 14.94 3.53 -1.21
N GLU A 292 15.89 4.11 -1.94
CA GLU A 292 15.73 4.44 -3.35
C GLU A 292 15.74 3.21 -4.28
N ARG A 293 16.39 2.10 -3.86
CA ARG A 293 16.59 0.95 -4.75
C ARG A 293 16.77 -0.39 -4.05
N ASP A 294 17.81 -0.54 -3.19
CA ASP A 294 18.34 -1.84 -2.81
C ASP A 294 17.35 -2.68 -1.99
N ASN A 295 16.52 -2.03 -1.16
CA ASN A 295 15.48 -2.71 -0.39
C ASN A 295 14.38 -3.27 -1.31
N ALA A 296 14.00 -2.54 -2.36
CA ALA A 296 13.02 -3.02 -3.35
C ALA A 296 13.55 -4.24 -4.10
N LEU A 297 14.83 -4.29 -4.43
CA LEU A 297 15.45 -5.44 -5.08
C LEU A 297 15.42 -6.70 -4.19
N GLN A 298 15.60 -6.56 -2.87
CA GLN A 298 15.45 -7.69 -1.94
C GLN A 298 14.01 -8.22 -1.91
N LEU A 299 13.03 -7.31 -2.01
CA LEU A 299 11.61 -7.66 -1.97
C LEU A 299 11.13 -8.27 -3.29
N PHE A 300 11.69 -7.82 -4.41
CA PHE A 300 11.34 -8.24 -5.76
C PHE A 300 12.56 -8.80 -6.51
N PRO A 301 12.98 -10.06 -6.23
CA PRO A 301 14.20 -10.63 -6.81
C PRO A 301 14.24 -10.65 -8.35
N ARG A 302 13.06 -10.70 -9.01
CA ARG A 302 13.01 -10.66 -10.48
C ARG A 302 13.48 -9.34 -11.10
N LEU A 303 13.63 -8.30 -10.29
CA LEU A 303 14.07 -6.97 -10.74
C LEU A 303 15.61 -6.82 -10.77
N HIS A 304 16.35 -7.88 -10.45
CA HIS A 304 17.81 -7.89 -10.50
C HIS A 304 18.38 -8.02 -11.93
N GLY A 305 17.53 -8.18 -12.95
CA GLY A 305 17.94 -8.45 -14.33
C GLY A 305 18.29 -7.22 -15.14
#